data_ee5dbac53acd43555c616591cf0054f1
#
_entry.id   ee5dbac53acd43555c616591cf0054f1
#
_cell.length_a   1.000
_cell.length_b   1.000
_cell.length_c   1.000
_cell.angle_alpha   90.00
_cell.angle_beta   90.00
_cell.angle_gamma   90.00
#
_symmetry.space_group_name_H-M   'P 1'
#
loop_
_entity.id
_entity.type
_entity.pdbx_description
1 polymer ?
#
loop_
_entity_poly.entity_id
_entity_poly.type
_entity_poly.pdbx_seq_one_letter_code
_entity_poly.pdbx_strand_id
1 'polypeptide(L)'
;MSAVVATGLGRRYGRRWALKDCFLDIAESRIAALVGPNGAGKTTFLHLTAGLLDPSAGSITVLGQNPRGNDALLPSVGFVAQDIPLYRSFTVAEMLLFGARMNPAWDERFANDRVQQLAIPLDQRVGQLSGGQKAQIALLVALAKRPRLLLLDEPLASLDPLARRQFLKLLMESIAETGMTVVLSSHLIADLERVCDYLILLSGARTQIAGAVEDLLQSHRVLVGPRREAKYVAGVASIVRETHTSRQTTLFVRTDGVVLDPDWMVEEVTLEELVIAYLENQNSTALPDPEELEIHVGGGR
;
A
#
# COMPACT_ATOMS: atom_id res chain seq x y z
N MET A 1 -3.85 15.81 -7.84
CA MET A 1 -3.18 15.09 -8.94
C MET A 1 -2.96 13.64 -8.53
N SER A 2 -2.85 12.72 -9.50
CA SER A 2 -2.64 11.31 -9.21
C SER A 2 -1.15 10.98 -9.19
N ALA A 3 -0.71 10.27 -8.14
CA ALA A 3 0.67 9.78 -8.05
C ALA A 3 0.85 8.48 -8.85
N VAL A 4 -0.14 7.59 -8.84
CA VAL A 4 -0.12 6.32 -9.58
C VAL A 4 -1.49 6.07 -10.17
N VAL A 5 -1.56 5.86 -11.49
CA VAL A 5 -2.79 5.44 -12.17
C VAL A 5 -2.52 4.14 -12.93
N ALA A 6 -3.34 3.13 -12.69
CA ALA A 6 -3.30 1.86 -13.40
C ALA A 6 -4.65 1.61 -14.08
N THR A 7 -4.63 1.31 -15.40
CA THR A 7 -5.82 1.08 -16.20
C THR A 7 -5.72 -0.28 -16.88
N GLY A 8 -6.55 -1.24 -16.45
CA GLY A 8 -6.53 -2.61 -16.95
C GLY A 8 -5.18 -3.29 -16.80
N LEU A 9 -4.39 -2.86 -15.78
CA LEU A 9 -3.01 -3.27 -15.59
C LEU A 9 -2.92 -4.77 -15.36
N GLY A 10 -2.06 -5.42 -16.16
CA GLY A 10 -1.82 -6.85 -16.06
C GLY A 10 -0.35 -7.21 -16.25
N ARG A 11 0.13 -8.19 -15.48
CA ARG A 11 1.44 -8.81 -15.64
C ARG A 11 1.33 -10.32 -15.59
N ARG A 12 1.91 -10.98 -16.61
CA ARG A 12 1.89 -12.43 -16.76
C ARG A 12 3.32 -12.99 -16.77
N TYR A 13 3.52 -14.07 -16.04
CA TYR A 13 4.74 -14.88 -16.06
C TYR A 13 4.40 -16.25 -16.66
N GLY A 14 4.84 -16.50 -17.88
CA GLY A 14 4.44 -17.68 -18.65
C GLY A 14 2.91 -17.71 -18.85
N ARG A 15 2.23 -18.71 -18.26
CA ARG A 15 0.77 -18.87 -18.33
C ARG A 15 0.01 -18.27 -17.12
N ARG A 16 0.72 -17.88 -16.05
CA ARG A 16 0.11 -17.39 -14.82
C ARG A 16 0.08 -15.86 -14.80
N TRP A 17 -1.08 -15.30 -14.54
CA TRP A 17 -1.23 -13.88 -14.23
C TRP A 17 -0.84 -13.60 -12.78
N ALA A 18 0.07 -12.69 -12.59
CA ALA A 18 0.38 -12.12 -11.27
C ALA A 18 -0.52 -10.91 -10.96
N LEU A 19 -0.87 -10.15 -12.01
CA LEU A 19 -1.89 -9.10 -11.97
C LEU A 19 -2.71 -9.20 -13.26
N LYS A 20 -4.02 -8.95 -13.16
CA LYS A 20 -4.94 -9.00 -14.28
C LYS A 20 -6.08 -8.01 -14.09
N ASP A 21 -6.32 -7.17 -15.08
CA ASP A 21 -7.42 -6.20 -15.09
C ASP A 21 -7.46 -5.35 -13.80
N CYS A 22 -6.30 -4.82 -13.36
CA CYS A 22 -6.21 -3.98 -12.17
C CYS A 22 -6.47 -2.52 -12.56
N PHE A 23 -7.39 -1.89 -11.81
CA PHE A 23 -7.72 -0.47 -11.92
C PHE A 23 -7.43 0.19 -10.57
N LEU A 24 -6.62 1.25 -10.58
CA LEU A 24 -6.21 1.97 -9.38
C LEU A 24 -5.95 3.44 -9.72
N ASP A 25 -6.34 4.32 -8.82
CA ASP A 25 -5.94 5.72 -8.81
C ASP A 25 -5.52 6.10 -7.39
N ILE A 26 -4.25 6.40 -7.21
CA ILE A 26 -3.67 6.82 -5.94
C ILE A 26 -3.34 8.31 -6.06
N ALA A 27 -4.06 9.15 -5.34
CA ALA A 27 -3.80 10.57 -5.31
C ALA A 27 -2.43 10.89 -4.67
N GLU A 28 -1.85 12.05 -5.02
CA GLU A 28 -0.64 12.54 -4.35
C GLU A 28 -0.90 12.79 -2.86
N SER A 29 0.17 12.73 -2.07
CA SER A 29 0.17 12.92 -0.61
C SER A 29 -0.64 11.89 0.19
N ARG A 30 -0.96 10.73 -0.40
CA ARG A 30 -1.60 9.60 0.28
C ARG A 30 -0.59 8.61 0.82
N ILE A 31 -0.95 7.94 1.89
CA ILE A 31 -0.24 6.78 2.43
C ILE A 31 -1.08 5.55 2.14
N ALA A 32 -0.80 4.90 1.01
CA ALA A 32 -1.56 3.75 0.54
C ALA A 32 -1.02 2.43 1.10
N ALA A 33 -1.89 1.69 1.79
CA ALA A 33 -1.64 0.31 2.19
C ALA A 33 -1.94 -0.63 1.02
N LEU A 34 -0.94 -1.41 0.58
CA LEU A 34 -1.09 -2.46 -0.43
C LEU A 34 -1.13 -3.82 0.28
N VAL A 35 -2.33 -4.38 0.45
CA VAL A 35 -2.59 -5.58 1.22
C VAL A 35 -2.98 -6.74 0.32
N GLY A 36 -2.78 -7.95 0.78
CA GLY A 36 -3.19 -9.18 0.10
C GLY A 36 -2.34 -10.38 0.49
N PRO A 37 -2.81 -11.59 0.24
CA PRO A 37 -2.09 -12.81 0.55
C PRO A 37 -0.78 -12.92 -0.23
N ASN A 38 0.07 -13.86 0.18
CA ASN A 38 1.30 -14.14 -0.55
C ASN A 38 0.98 -14.60 -1.99
N GLY A 39 1.67 -14.00 -2.96
CA GLY A 39 1.42 -14.24 -4.38
C GLY A 39 0.22 -13.49 -4.97
N ALA A 40 -0.41 -12.56 -4.25
CA ALA A 40 -1.50 -11.72 -4.77
C ALA A 40 -1.06 -10.70 -5.83
N GLY A 41 0.26 -10.46 -5.97
CA GLY A 41 0.79 -9.52 -6.95
C GLY A 41 1.37 -8.23 -6.38
N LYS A 42 1.45 -8.06 -5.05
CA LYS A 42 1.94 -6.84 -4.37
C LYS A 42 3.32 -6.39 -4.90
N THR A 43 4.33 -7.26 -4.80
CA THR A 43 5.68 -6.99 -5.32
C THR A 43 5.66 -6.70 -6.82
N THR A 44 4.84 -7.43 -7.60
CA THR A 44 4.70 -7.21 -9.05
C THR A 44 4.15 -5.81 -9.33
N PHE A 45 3.13 -5.36 -8.59
CA PHE A 45 2.58 -4.02 -8.70
C PHE A 45 3.64 -2.95 -8.38
N LEU A 46 4.36 -3.11 -7.27
CA LEU A 46 5.42 -2.17 -6.88
C LEU A 46 6.55 -2.12 -7.93
N HIS A 47 6.95 -3.25 -8.50
CA HIS A 47 7.96 -3.29 -9.55
C HIS A 47 7.49 -2.63 -10.86
N LEU A 48 6.22 -2.79 -11.24
CA LEU A 48 5.62 -2.08 -12.38
C LEU A 48 5.60 -0.56 -12.13
N THR A 49 5.21 -0.15 -10.92
CA THR A 49 5.19 1.25 -10.50
C THR A 49 6.60 1.88 -10.47
N ALA A 50 7.62 1.09 -10.06
CA ALA A 50 9.01 1.52 -10.07
C ALA A 50 9.65 1.52 -11.47
N GLY A 51 8.95 1.05 -12.51
CA GLY A 51 9.50 0.91 -13.87
C GLY A 51 10.50 -0.25 -14.04
N LEU A 52 10.58 -1.14 -13.04
CA LEU A 52 11.46 -2.32 -13.07
C LEU A 52 10.89 -3.48 -13.90
N LEU A 53 9.60 -3.46 -14.16
CA LEU A 53 8.89 -4.44 -14.99
C LEU A 53 7.99 -3.74 -16.00
N ASP A 54 7.75 -4.44 -17.13
CA ASP A 54 6.80 -4.01 -18.14
C ASP A 54 5.43 -4.64 -17.89
N PRO A 55 4.32 -3.91 -18.12
CA PRO A 55 3.01 -4.52 -18.15
C PRO A 55 2.88 -5.51 -19.32
N SER A 56 2.14 -6.60 -19.13
CA SER A 56 1.74 -7.53 -20.20
C SER A 56 0.42 -7.12 -20.85
N ALA A 57 -0.38 -6.30 -20.15
CA ALA A 57 -1.64 -5.72 -20.60
C ALA A 57 -1.93 -4.43 -19.83
N GLY A 58 -2.75 -3.56 -20.40
CA GLY A 58 -3.11 -2.28 -19.80
C GLY A 58 -1.94 -1.30 -19.72
N SER A 59 -2.06 -0.33 -18.85
CA SER A 59 -1.07 0.73 -18.66
C SER A 59 -0.92 1.12 -17.21
N ILE A 60 0.23 1.75 -16.90
CA ILE A 60 0.50 2.40 -15.62
C ILE A 60 1.20 3.73 -15.88
N THR A 61 0.78 4.77 -15.16
CA THR A 61 1.46 6.06 -15.11
C THR A 61 1.83 6.39 -13.67
N VAL A 62 2.99 7.00 -13.50
CA VAL A 62 3.54 7.43 -12.22
C VAL A 62 3.89 8.89 -12.31
N LEU A 63 3.32 9.72 -11.43
CA LEU A 63 3.45 11.17 -11.46
C LEU A 63 3.16 11.75 -12.86
N GLY A 64 2.15 11.18 -13.55
CA GLY A 64 1.72 11.57 -14.90
C GLY A 64 2.60 11.06 -16.04
N GLN A 65 3.60 10.20 -15.77
CA GLN A 65 4.56 9.71 -16.75
C GLN A 65 4.58 8.18 -16.83
N ASN A 66 4.95 7.63 -17.98
CA ASN A 66 5.23 6.21 -18.09
C ASN A 66 6.54 5.91 -17.32
N PRO A 67 6.54 4.99 -16.34
CA PRO A 67 7.74 4.70 -15.54
C PRO A 67 8.79 3.88 -16.29
N ARG A 68 8.43 3.22 -17.40
CA ARG A 68 9.35 2.35 -18.14
C ARG A 68 10.46 3.15 -18.81
N GLY A 69 11.72 2.79 -18.49
CA GLY A 69 12.91 3.40 -19.14
C GLY A 69 12.93 4.93 -19.02
N ASN A 70 12.32 5.47 -18.00
CA ASN A 70 12.21 6.91 -17.79
C ASN A 70 13.21 7.38 -16.72
N ASP A 71 14.44 7.68 -17.17
CA ASP A 71 15.50 8.15 -16.27
C ASP A 71 15.14 9.47 -15.57
N ALA A 72 14.32 10.31 -16.20
CA ALA A 72 13.87 11.57 -15.60
C ALA A 72 12.92 11.35 -14.40
N LEU A 73 12.22 10.23 -14.34
CA LEU A 73 11.32 9.87 -13.24
C LEU A 73 12.08 9.27 -12.04
N LEU A 74 13.23 8.61 -12.30
CA LEU A 74 13.98 7.91 -11.26
C LEU A 74 14.30 8.75 -10.02
N PRO A 75 14.71 10.03 -10.12
CA PRO A 75 14.92 10.87 -8.94
C PRO A 75 13.68 11.06 -8.07
N SER A 76 12.49 11.01 -8.65
CA SER A 76 11.21 11.25 -7.97
C SER A 76 10.61 10.00 -7.32
N VAL A 77 11.15 8.80 -7.60
CA VAL A 77 10.64 7.54 -7.06
C VAL A 77 11.68 6.87 -6.17
N GLY A 78 11.37 6.68 -4.89
CA GLY A 78 12.13 5.86 -3.95
C GLY A 78 11.57 4.43 -3.94
N PHE A 79 12.45 3.42 -3.83
CA PHE A 79 12.02 2.02 -3.70
C PHE A 79 12.87 1.30 -2.66
N VAL A 80 12.22 0.65 -1.71
CA VAL A 80 12.83 -0.27 -0.74
C VAL A 80 12.26 -1.66 -0.97
N ALA A 81 13.10 -2.55 -1.48
CA ALA A 81 12.74 -3.93 -1.75
C ALA A 81 12.72 -4.78 -0.47
N GLN A 82 11.97 -5.87 -0.49
CA GLN A 82 11.78 -6.78 0.65
C GLN A 82 13.10 -7.39 1.16
N ASP A 83 14.03 -7.71 0.27
CA ASP A 83 15.33 -8.31 0.59
C ASP A 83 16.39 -7.30 1.03
N ILE A 84 16.05 -5.99 0.99
CA ILE A 84 16.94 -4.88 1.38
C ILE A 84 18.35 -5.04 0.76
N PRO A 85 18.50 -4.87 -0.56
CA PRO A 85 19.73 -5.17 -1.29
C PRO A 85 20.81 -4.09 -1.10
N LEU A 86 21.27 -3.89 0.15
CA LEU A 86 22.39 -2.99 0.46
C LEU A 86 23.73 -3.68 0.22
N TYR A 87 24.76 -2.93 -0.18
CA TYR A 87 26.12 -3.44 -0.35
C TYR A 87 26.75 -3.82 0.99
N ARG A 88 26.78 -5.12 1.30
CA ARG A 88 27.20 -5.66 2.60
C ARG A 88 28.65 -5.36 2.97
N SER A 89 29.53 -5.16 1.97
CA SER A 89 30.93 -4.82 2.16
C SER A 89 31.16 -3.34 2.48
N PHE A 90 30.22 -2.47 2.14
CA PHE A 90 30.31 -1.03 2.40
C PHE A 90 30.12 -0.75 3.89
N THR A 91 30.78 0.29 4.37
CA THR A 91 30.43 0.96 5.62
C THR A 91 29.13 1.77 5.43
N VAL A 92 28.51 2.17 6.53
CA VAL A 92 27.34 3.06 6.48
C VAL A 92 27.69 4.37 5.78
N ALA A 93 28.87 4.96 6.07
CA ALA A 93 29.35 6.17 5.38
C ALA A 93 29.48 5.97 3.86
N GLU A 94 30.09 4.85 3.44
CA GLU A 94 30.22 4.52 2.01
C GLU A 94 28.87 4.30 1.34
N MET A 95 27.87 3.72 2.05
CA MET A 95 26.52 3.53 1.55
C MET A 95 25.80 4.87 1.35
N LEU A 96 25.93 5.81 2.29
CA LEU A 96 25.38 7.16 2.16
C LEU A 96 26.05 7.94 1.02
N LEU A 97 27.39 7.86 0.91
CA LEU A 97 28.14 8.48 -0.17
C LEU A 97 27.73 7.91 -1.55
N PHE A 98 27.53 6.60 -1.63
CA PHE A 98 26.99 5.96 -2.85
C PHE A 98 25.62 6.53 -3.20
N GLY A 99 24.70 6.60 -2.22
CA GLY A 99 23.38 7.23 -2.40
C GLY A 99 23.49 8.67 -2.93
N ALA A 100 24.38 9.47 -2.34
CA ALA A 100 24.61 10.86 -2.74
C ALA A 100 25.10 10.98 -4.20
N ARG A 101 26.01 10.11 -4.61
CA ARG A 101 26.56 10.14 -5.98
C ARG A 101 25.57 9.68 -7.04
N MET A 102 24.62 8.84 -6.66
CA MET A 102 23.61 8.29 -7.58
C MET A 102 22.34 9.15 -7.69
N ASN A 103 22.16 10.13 -6.80
CA ASN A 103 20.92 10.90 -6.75
C ASN A 103 21.19 12.41 -6.76
N PRO A 104 20.78 13.13 -7.82
CA PRO A 104 21.09 14.56 -7.98
C PRO A 104 20.41 15.46 -6.95
N ALA A 105 19.27 15.03 -6.37
CA ALA A 105 18.52 15.76 -5.35
C ALA A 105 18.79 15.26 -3.92
N TRP A 106 19.96 14.63 -3.71
CA TRP A 106 20.34 14.09 -2.41
C TRP A 106 20.43 15.17 -1.33
N ASP A 107 19.73 14.91 -0.21
CA ASP A 107 19.78 15.75 0.98
C ASP A 107 20.81 15.21 1.99
N GLU A 108 22.04 15.72 1.90
CA GLU A 108 23.15 15.29 2.75
C GLU A 108 22.90 15.64 4.22
N ARG A 109 22.30 16.80 4.49
CA ARG A 109 22.00 17.22 5.87
C ARG A 109 20.99 16.26 6.50
N PHE A 110 19.90 15.99 5.81
CA PHE A 110 18.91 15.03 6.27
C PHE A 110 19.55 13.65 6.54
N ALA A 111 20.37 13.14 5.61
CA ALA A 111 21.00 11.84 5.77
C ALA A 111 21.91 11.78 7.01
N ASN A 112 22.73 12.81 7.24
CA ASN A 112 23.63 12.89 8.38
C ASN A 112 22.87 13.04 9.70
N ASP A 113 21.88 13.93 9.78
CA ASP A 113 21.08 14.14 10.98
C ASP A 113 20.34 12.85 11.37
N ARG A 114 19.76 12.15 10.40
CA ARG A 114 19.00 10.92 10.66
C ARG A 114 19.87 9.73 11.05
N VAL A 115 21.05 9.53 10.43
CA VAL A 115 21.94 8.44 10.83
C VAL A 115 22.47 8.65 12.27
N GLN A 116 22.71 9.89 12.67
CA GLN A 116 23.07 10.22 14.05
C GLN A 116 21.94 9.90 15.03
N GLN A 117 20.70 10.25 14.69
CA GLN A 117 19.50 9.91 15.51
C GLN A 117 19.29 8.41 15.66
N LEU A 118 19.63 7.64 14.63
CA LEU A 118 19.56 6.17 14.66
C LEU A 118 20.70 5.55 15.51
N ALA A 119 21.68 6.34 15.91
CA ALA A 119 22.87 5.89 16.66
C ALA A 119 23.59 4.70 15.97
N ILE A 120 23.62 4.71 14.64
CA ILE A 120 24.32 3.70 13.84
C ILE A 120 25.71 4.25 13.50
N PRO A 121 26.82 3.57 13.89
CA PRO A 121 28.17 4.03 13.60
C PRO A 121 28.44 4.08 12.07
N LEU A 122 29.01 5.19 11.60
CA LEU A 122 29.29 5.41 10.18
C LEU A 122 30.36 4.47 9.61
N ASP A 123 31.29 4.02 10.45
CA ASP A 123 32.38 3.10 10.10
C ASP A 123 31.94 1.62 10.15
N GLN A 124 30.75 1.32 10.70
CA GLN A 124 30.25 -0.04 10.75
C GLN A 124 29.88 -0.56 9.37
N ARG A 125 30.27 -1.80 9.06
CA ARG A 125 29.91 -2.44 7.79
C ARG A 125 28.43 -2.80 7.76
N VAL A 126 27.75 -2.51 6.64
CA VAL A 126 26.33 -2.83 6.42
C VAL A 126 26.03 -4.32 6.64
N GLY A 127 26.97 -5.20 6.26
CA GLY A 127 26.83 -6.64 6.49
C GLY A 127 26.71 -7.04 7.97
N GLN A 128 27.22 -6.23 8.90
CA GLN A 128 27.23 -6.45 10.35
C GLN A 128 26.04 -5.83 11.08
N LEU A 129 25.25 -4.99 10.39
CA LEU A 129 24.05 -4.40 10.94
C LEU A 129 22.98 -5.47 11.22
N SER A 130 22.18 -5.24 12.27
CA SER A 130 20.96 -6.04 12.48
C SER A 130 19.96 -5.87 11.34
N GLY A 131 18.97 -6.75 11.23
CA GLY A 131 17.90 -6.62 10.23
C GLY A 131 17.18 -5.27 10.33
N GLY A 132 16.87 -4.84 11.55
CA GLY A 132 16.23 -3.55 11.80
C GLY A 132 17.11 -2.36 11.38
N GLN A 133 18.39 -2.37 11.70
CA GLN A 133 19.32 -1.33 11.28
C GLN A 133 19.49 -1.27 9.76
N LYS A 134 19.54 -2.44 9.08
CA LYS A 134 19.56 -2.49 7.60
C LYS A 134 18.32 -1.85 6.99
N ALA A 135 17.14 -2.18 7.53
CA ALA A 135 15.89 -1.58 7.06
C ALA A 135 15.86 -0.06 7.27
N GLN A 136 16.36 0.42 8.42
CA GLN A 136 16.47 1.85 8.70
C GLN A 136 17.43 2.56 7.75
N ILE A 137 18.60 1.96 7.45
CA ILE A 137 19.56 2.54 6.47
C ILE A 137 18.96 2.51 5.06
N ALA A 138 18.28 1.45 4.64
CA ALA A 138 17.63 1.39 3.34
C ALA A 138 16.55 2.47 3.19
N LEU A 139 15.71 2.63 4.22
CA LEU A 139 14.71 3.70 4.27
C LEU A 139 15.38 5.08 4.23
N LEU A 140 16.42 5.30 5.03
CA LEU A 140 17.17 6.56 5.06
C LEU A 140 17.74 6.92 3.68
N VAL A 141 18.36 5.97 2.99
CA VAL A 141 18.90 6.18 1.62
C VAL A 141 17.77 6.52 0.64
N ALA A 142 16.62 5.86 0.74
CA ALA A 142 15.48 6.15 -0.11
C ALA A 142 14.86 7.53 0.18
N LEU A 143 14.81 7.95 1.46
CA LEU A 143 14.26 9.24 1.88
C LEU A 143 15.21 10.42 1.58
N ALA A 144 16.52 10.23 1.75
CA ALA A 144 17.52 11.27 1.47
C ALA A 144 17.57 11.68 -0.02
N LYS A 145 17.05 10.85 -0.89
CA LYS A 145 16.79 11.13 -2.30
C LYS A 145 15.69 12.18 -2.53
N ARG A 146 14.89 12.51 -1.48
CA ARG A 146 13.74 13.42 -1.54
C ARG A 146 12.70 13.02 -2.61
N PRO A 147 12.24 11.76 -2.62
CA PRO A 147 11.28 11.29 -3.62
C PRO A 147 9.90 11.93 -3.44
N ARG A 148 9.13 12.05 -4.53
CA ARG A 148 7.70 12.40 -4.49
C ARG A 148 6.83 11.17 -4.25
N LEU A 149 7.31 9.98 -4.65
CA LEU A 149 6.67 8.69 -4.45
C LEU A 149 7.67 7.71 -3.80
N LEU A 150 7.30 7.13 -2.68
CA LEU A 150 8.07 6.09 -1.99
C LEU A 150 7.32 4.76 -2.03
N LEU A 151 7.97 3.74 -2.55
CA LEU A 151 7.47 2.38 -2.66
C LEU A 151 8.21 1.49 -1.66
N LEU A 152 7.47 0.79 -0.80
CA LEU A 152 8.01 -0.05 0.26
C LEU A 152 7.42 -1.46 0.15
N ASP A 153 8.27 -2.46 -0.15
CA ASP A 153 7.83 -3.84 -0.31
C ASP A 153 8.10 -4.65 0.96
N GLU A 154 7.04 -4.94 1.73
CA GLU A 154 7.07 -5.70 2.99
C GLU A 154 8.18 -5.24 3.98
N PRO A 155 8.42 -3.93 4.18
CA PRO A 155 9.60 -3.43 4.89
C PRO A 155 9.60 -3.78 6.38
N LEU A 156 8.44 -4.15 6.94
CA LEU A 156 8.26 -4.46 8.36
C LEU A 156 8.28 -5.96 8.68
N ALA A 157 8.27 -6.84 7.67
CA ALA A 157 8.03 -8.27 7.84
C ALA A 157 9.06 -8.98 8.73
N SER A 158 10.33 -8.56 8.67
CA SER A 158 11.43 -9.19 9.42
C SER A 158 11.90 -8.38 10.64
N LEU A 159 11.16 -7.31 11.01
CA LEU A 159 11.55 -6.43 12.11
C LEU A 159 10.92 -6.87 13.43
N ASP A 160 11.70 -6.79 14.49
CA ASP A 160 11.17 -6.87 15.85
C ASP A 160 10.27 -5.65 16.16
N PRO A 161 9.42 -5.71 17.21
CA PRO A 161 8.47 -4.64 17.51
C PRO A 161 9.11 -3.26 17.72
N LEU A 162 10.33 -3.19 18.29
CA LEU A 162 11.01 -1.91 18.51
C LEU A 162 11.53 -1.32 17.20
N ALA A 163 12.21 -2.14 16.39
CA ALA A 163 12.73 -1.75 15.08
C ALA A 163 11.58 -1.31 14.16
N ARG A 164 10.43 -2.00 14.20
CA ARG A 164 9.21 -1.65 13.44
C ARG A 164 8.68 -0.28 13.84
N ARG A 165 8.58 -0.01 15.14
CA ARG A 165 8.15 1.30 15.66
C ARG A 165 9.10 2.42 15.25
N GLN A 166 10.40 2.18 15.29
CA GLN A 166 11.42 3.16 14.88
C GLN A 166 11.37 3.43 13.37
N PHE A 167 11.17 2.38 12.55
CA PHE A 167 11.00 2.51 11.11
C PHE A 167 9.78 3.37 10.76
N LEU A 168 8.61 3.06 11.35
CA LEU A 168 7.38 3.82 11.12
C LEU A 168 7.51 5.27 11.60
N LYS A 169 8.20 5.50 12.73
CA LYS A 169 8.45 6.86 13.23
C LYS A 169 9.25 7.67 12.20
N LEU A 170 10.38 7.13 11.70
CA LEU A 170 11.20 7.80 10.70
C LEU A 170 10.39 8.08 9.41
N LEU A 171 9.59 7.10 8.97
CA LEU A 171 8.74 7.24 7.80
C LEU A 171 7.72 8.38 7.98
N MET A 172 6.97 8.38 9.10
CA MET A 172 5.91 9.37 9.36
C MET A 172 6.45 10.79 9.53
N GLU A 173 7.60 10.95 10.22
CA GLU A 173 8.28 12.25 10.32
C GLU A 173 8.67 12.78 8.94
N SER A 174 9.20 11.92 8.07
CA SER A 174 9.60 12.30 6.72
C SER A 174 8.41 12.65 5.82
N ILE A 175 7.27 11.93 5.97
CA ILE A 175 6.03 12.27 5.27
C ILE A 175 5.51 13.63 5.71
N ALA A 176 5.50 13.90 7.02
CA ALA A 176 5.06 15.19 7.55
C ALA A 176 5.92 16.37 7.06
N GLU A 177 7.23 16.15 6.84
CA GLU A 177 8.14 17.15 6.31
C GLU A 177 7.96 17.42 4.81
N THR A 178 7.62 16.41 4.02
CA THR A 178 7.71 16.47 2.54
C THR A 178 6.37 16.39 1.82
N GLY A 179 5.34 15.83 2.46
CA GLY A 179 4.05 15.54 1.82
C GLY A 179 4.15 14.47 0.71
N MET A 180 5.20 13.64 0.70
CA MET A 180 5.38 12.60 -0.32
C MET A 180 4.25 11.56 -0.26
N THR A 181 3.97 10.95 -1.41
CA THR A 181 3.08 9.80 -1.51
C THR A 181 3.84 8.53 -1.14
N VAL A 182 3.20 7.63 -0.40
CA VAL A 182 3.78 6.34 -0.01
C VAL A 182 2.87 5.20 -0.44
N VAL A 183 3.44 4.15 -1.01
CA VAL A 183 2.76 2.86 -1.19
C VAL A 183 3.53 1.81 -0.38
N LEU A 184 2.89 1.30 0.66
CA LEU A 184 3.48 0.37 1.61
C LEU A 184 2.79 -0.99 1.50
N SER A 185 3.51 -2.02 1.04
CA SER A 185 2.96 -3.38 1.08
C SER A 185 3.16 -4.02 2.44
N SER A 186 2.14 -4.70 2.95
CA SER A 186 2.22 -5.50 4.17
C SER A 186 1.16 -6.59 4.19
N HIS A 187 1.42 -7.63 4.95
CA HIS A 187 0.44 -8.64 5.35
C HIS A 187 -0.04 -8.44 6.80
N LEU A 188 0.50 -7.46 7.53
CA LEU A 188 0.15 -7.12 8.91
C LEU A 188 -0.72 -5.86 8.92
N ILE A 189 -2.03 -6.04 9.00
CA ILE A 189 -3.02 -4.95 8.88
C ILE A 189 -2.92 -3.99 10.07
N ALA A 190 -2.68 -4.50 11.27
CA ALA A 190 -2.60 -3.69 12.49
C ALA A 190 -1.50 -2.61 12.46
N ASP A 191 -0.41 -2.84 11.72
CA ASP A 191 0.64 -1.83 11.54
C ASP A 191 0.23 -0.73 10.56
N LEU A 192 -0.63 -1.07 9.59
CA LEU A 192 -1.09 -0.18 8.52
C LEU A 192 -2.22 0.74 8.99
N GLU A 193 -3.12 0.24 9.83
CA GLU A 193 -4.30 0.96 10.33
C GLU A 193 -3.96 2.30 10.98
N ARG A 194 -2.76 2.40 11.57
CA ARG A 194 -2.30 3.61 12.27
C ARG A 194 -1.64 4.65 11.37
N VAL A 195 -1.27 4.29 10.15
CA VAL A 195 -0.43 5.14 9.31
C VAL A 195 -1.01 5.37 7.92
N CYS A 196 -1.89 4.47 7.42
CA CYS A 196 -2.41 4.53 6.06
C CYS A 196 -3.79 5.19 6.01
N ASP A 197 -3.97 6.06 5.04
CA ASP A 197 -5.24 6.75 4.74
C ASP A 197 -5.93 6.21 3.49
N TYR A 198 -5.28 5.30 2.75
CA TYR A 198 -5.81 4.68 1.55
C TYR A 198 -5.53 3.17 1.58
N LEU A 199 -6.51 2.35 1.21
CA LEU A 199 -6.39 0.89 1.17
C LEU A 199 -6.46 0.39 -0.27
N ILE A 200 -5.55 -0.54 -0.61
CA ILE A 200 -5.58 -1.33 -1.83
C ILE A 200 -5.50 -2.80 -1.43
N LEU A 201 -6.55 -3.57 -1.70
CA LEU A 201 -6.55 -5.02 -1.49
C LEU A 201 -6.41 -5.74 -2.83
N LEU A 202 -5.33 -6.52 -2.95
CA LEU A 202 -5.13 -7.44 -4.08
C LEU A 202 -5.51 -8.85 -3.67
N SER A 203 -6.37 -9.49 -4.45
CA SER A 203 -6.74 -10.90 -4.30
C SER A 203 -7.03 -11.53 -5.66
N GLY A 204 -6.65 -12.80 -5.86
CA GLY A 204 -6.87 -13.48 -7.13
C GLY A 204 -6.24 -12.79 -8.35
N ALA A 205 -5.09 -12.13 -8.15
CA ALA A 205 -4.40 -11.30 -9.15
C ALA A 205 -5.17 -10.04 -9.61
N ARG A 206 -6.19 -9.59 -8.87
CA ARG A 206 -7.02 -8.42 -9.19
C ARG A 206 -7.07 -7.44 -8.03
N THR A 207 -7.41 -6.20 -8.33
CA THR A 207 -7.80 -5.24 -7.30
C THR A 207 -9.21 -5.58 -6.83
N GLN A 208 -9.36 -5.83 -5.54
CA GLN A 208 -10.63 -6.15 -4.91
C GLN A 208 -11.20 -4.95 -4.15
N ILE A 209 -10.34 -4.19 -3.47
CA ILE A 209 -10.68 -2.92 -2.81
C ILE A 209 -9.68 -1.87 -3.26
N ALA A 210 -10.16 -0.65 -3.49
CA ALA A 210 -9.34 0.55 -3.58
C ALA A 210 -10.16 1.75 -3.11
N GLY A 211 -9.68 2.48 -2.10
CA GLY A 211 -10.40 3.64 -1.58
C GLY A 211 -9.78 4.24 -0.33
N ALA A 212 -10.24 5.42 0.05
CA ALA A 212 -9.89 6.04 1.33
C ALA A 212 -10.39 5.16 2.48
N VAL A 213 -9.54 4.94 3.49
CA VAL A 213 -9.86 4.05 4.63
C VAL A 213 -11.12 4.54 5.33
N GLU A 214 -11.26 5.84 5.55
CA GLU A 214 -12.42 6.43 6.20
C GLU A 214 -13.72 6.14 5.44
N ASP A 215 -13.75 6.34 4.12
CA ASP A 215 -14.93 6.09 3.28
C ASP A 215 -15.30 4.60 3.26
N LEU A 216 -14.29 3.73 3.20
CA LEU A 216 -14.49 2.29 3.27
C LEU A 216 -15.10 1.86 4.61
N LEU A 217 -14.59 2.36 5.73
CA LEU A 217 -15.13 2.04 7.06
C LEU A 217 -16.52 2.65 7.27
N GLN A 218 -16.79 3.84 6.75
CA GLN A 218 -18.12 4.47 6.83
C GLN A 218 -19.18 3.75 5.99
N SER A 219 -18.79 3.18 4.85
CA SER A 219 -19.71 2.48 3.95
C SER A 219 -19.91 1.00 4.28
N HIS A 220 -19.27 0.47 5.32
CA HIS A 220 -19.42 -0.93 5.72
C HIS A 220 -19.93 -1.08 7.15
N ARG A 221 -20.72 -2.13 7.40
CA ARG A 221 -21.25 -2.45 8.73
C ARG A 221 -21.29 -3.96 8.94
N VAL A 222 -21.27 -4.36 10.21
CA VAL A 222 -21.64 -5.69 10.63
C VAL A 222 -23.07 -5.63 11.16
N LEU A 223 -23.94 -6.49 10.65
CA LEU A 223 -25.31 -6.64 11.10
C LEU A 223 -25.46 -7.98 11.81
N VAL A 224 -25.92 -7.96 13.05
CA VAL A 224 -26.17 -9.17 13.85
C VAL A 224 -27.67 -9.24 14.16
N GLY A 225 -28.31 -10.33 13.75
CA GLY A 225 -29.75 -10.48 13.92
C GLY A 225 -30.22 -11.96 14.10
N PRO A 226 -31.52 -12.20 14.20
CA PRO A 226 -32.08 -13.55 14.30
C PRO A 226 -31.69 -14.39 13.07
N ARG A 227 -31.61 -15.70 13.26
CA ARG A 227 -31.34 -16.62 12.15
C ARG A 227 -32.40 -16.53 11.08
N ARG A 228 -32.09 -15.91 9.96
CA ARG A 228 -32.91 -15.84 8.76
C ARG A 228 -32.02 -15.68 7.52
N GLU A 229 -32.53 -16.11 6.36
CA GLU A 229 -31.91 -15.75 5.09
C GLU A 229 -32.09 -14.24 4.84
N ALA A 230 -31.03 -13.51 4.70
CA ALA A 230 -31.06 -12.08 4.42
C ALA A 230 -31.24 -11.84 2.92
N LYS A 231 -32.49 -11.88 2.44
CA LYS A 231 -32.78 -11.60 1.02
C LYS A 231 -32.79 -10.10 0.71
N TYR A 232 -33.17 -9.27 1.67
CA TYR A 232 -33.21 -7.81 1.54
C TYR A 232 -33.19 -7.15 2.92
N VAL A 233 -32.29 -6.21 3.11
CA VAL A 233 -32.23 -5.33 4.28
C VAL A 233 -32.15 -3.89 3.77
N ALA A 234 -33.10 -3.03 4.18
CA ALA A 234 -33.10 -1.63 3.73
C ALA A 234 -31.84 -0.90 4.17
N GLY A 235 -31.20 -0.14 3.26
CA GLY A 235 -29.93 0.53 3.49
C GLY A 235 -28.69 -0.35 3.26
N VAL A 236 -28.86 -1.58 2.77
CA VAL A 236 -27.77 -2.48 2.39
C VAL A 236 -27.67 -2.56 0.87
N ALA A 237 -26.55 -2.07 0.33
CA ALA A 237 -26.24 -2.14 -1.09
C ALA A 237 -25.79 -3.54 -1.53
N SER A 238 -24.96 -4.21 -0.70
CA SER A 238 -24.51 -5.58 -0.98
C SER A 238 -24.08 -6.31 0.30
N ILE A 239 -24.26 -7.63 0.28
CA ILE A 239 -23.75 -8.52 1.33
C ILE A 239 -22.39 -9.05 0.88
N VAL A 240 -21.33 -8.69 1.63
CA VAL A 240 -19.97 -9.14 1.36
C VAL A 240 -19.75 -10.54 1.93
N ARG A 241 -20.21 -10.78 3.16
CA ARG A 241 -20.11 -12.08 3.85
C ARG A 241 -21.33 -12.33 4.68
N GLU A 242 -21.80 -13.57 4.68
CA GLU A 242 -22.89 -14.05 5.50
C GLU A 242 -22.45 -15.28 6.30
N THR A 243 -22.71 -15.26 7.60
CA THR A 243 -22.41 -16.37 8.51
C THR A 243 -23.61 -16.67 9.39
N HIS A 244 -23.85 -17.96 9.63
CA HIS A 244 -24.96 -18.42 10.46
C HIS A 244 -24.44 -19.25 11.63
N THR A 245 -25.02 -19.00 12.78
CA THR A 245 -24.99 -19.91 13.92
C THR A 245 -26.34 -20.62 14.05
N SER A 246 -26.54 -21.43 15.11
CA SER A 246 -27.82 -22.04 15.37
C SER A 246 -28.95 -21.04 15.65
N ARG A 247 -28.63 -19.82 16.11
CA ARG A 247 -29.61 -18.82 16.55
C ARG A 247 -29.49 -17.46 15.88
N GLN A 248 -28.35 -17.14 15.27
CA GLN A 248 -28.03 -15.81 14.75
C GLN A 248 -27.52 -15.89 13.32
N THR A 249 -27.77 -14.81 12.57
CA THR A 249 -27.14 -14.48 11.31
C THR A 249 -26.27 -13.25 11.52
N THR A 250 -25.04 -13.30 11.05
CA THR A 250 -24.10 -12.15 11.01
C THR A 250 -23.82 -11.85 9.54
N LEU A 251 -24.07 -10.61 9.14
CA LEU A 251 -23.80 -10.11 7.79
C LEU A 251 -22.69 -9.06 7.86
N PHE A 252 -21.69 -9.21 7.03
CA PHE A 252 -20.77 -8.11 6.70
C PHE A 252 -21.29 -7.47 5.41
N VAL A 253 -21.68 -6.20 5.47
CA VAL A 253 -22.41 -5.53 4.40
C VAL A 253 -21.75 -4.23 3.97
N ARG A 254 -21.92 -3.88 2.69
CA ARG A 254 -21.74 -2.52 2.21
C ARG A 254 -23.10 -1.83 2.24
N THR A 255 -23.15 -0.62 2.82
CA THR A 255 -24.37 0.16 2.97
C THR A 255 -24.37 1.33 1.98
N ASP A 256 -25.55 1.72 1.51
CA ASP A 256 -25.85 2.92 0.71
C ASP A 256 -26.71 3.93 1.48
N GLY A 257 -27.01 3.63 2.74
CA GLY A 257 -27.81 4.45 3.63
C GLY A 257 -27.82 3.93 5.05
N VAL A 258 -28.67 4.50 5.87
CA VAL A 258 -28.84 4.06 7.26
C VAL A 258 -29.67 2.78 7.32
N VAL A 259 -29.14 1.77 7.99
CA VAL A 259 -29.90 0.53 8.27
C VAL A 259 -30.85 0.79 9.44
N LEU A 260 -32.15 0.80 9.17
CA LEU A 260 -33.19 1.13 10.16
C LEU A 260 -34.03 -0.11 10.60
N ASP A 261 -33.68 -1.30 10.14
CA ASP A 261 -34.38 -2.54 10.49
C ASP A 261 -34.10 -2.91 11.97
N PRO A 262 -35.10 -2.86 12.87
CA PRO A 262 -34.91 -3.07 14.30
C PRO A 262 -34.51 -4.51 14.69
N ASP A 263 -34.62 -5.45 13.77
CA ASP A 263 -34.19 -6.84 14.00
C ASP A 263 -32.66 -7.00 13.89
N TRP A 264 -31.98 -6.00 13.37
CA TRP A 264 -30.52 -6.01 13.21
C TRP A 264 -29.82 -5.05 14.17
N MET A 265 -28.90 -5.57 14.96
CA MET A 265 -27.90 -4.76 15.66
C MET A 265 -26.83 -4.37 14.66
N VAL A 266 -26.56 -3.08 14.54
CA VAL A 266 -25.60 -2.51 13.59
C VAL A 266 -24.32 -2.17 14.34
N GLU A 267 -23.22 -2.74 13.90
CA GLU A 267 -21.89 -2.52 14.48
C GLU A 267 -20.95 -1.88 13.45
N GLU A 268 -20.02 -1.06 13.93
CA GLU A 268 -18.92 -0.51 13.11
C GLU A 268 -17.92 -1.60 12.78
N VAL A 269 -17.16 -1.39 11.70
CA VAL A 269 -16.16 -2.33 11.22
C VAL A 269 -14.76 -1.79 11.43
N THR A 270 -13.81 -2.67 11.72
CA THR A 270 -12.38 -2.38 11.72
C THR A 270 -11.78 -2.63 10.33
N LEU A 271 -10.60 -2.06 10.08
CA LEU A 271 -9.89 -2.29 8.82
C LEU A 271 -9.52 -3.77 8.65
N GLU A 272 -9.19 -4.45 9.73
CA GLU A 272 -8.87 -5.88 9.73
C GLU A 272 -10.08 -6.73 9.32
N GLU A 273 -11.26 -6.46 9.92
CA GLU A 273 -12.51 -7.15 9.58
C GLU A 273 -12.92 -6.92 8.13
N LEU A 274 -12.75 -5.67 7.63
CA LEU A 274 -13.00 -5.33 6.23
C LEU A 274 -12.13 -6.19 5.30
N VAL A 275 -10.82 -6.21 5.51
CA VAL A 275 -9.89 -6.96 4.68
C VAL A 275 -10.20 -8.46 4.73
N ILE A 276 -10.44 -9.03 5.92
CA ILE A 276 -10.78 -10.45 6.08
C ILE A 276 -12.06 -10.79 5.34
N ALA A 277 -13.12 -9.98 5.48
CA ALA A 277 -14.40 -10.25 4.82
C ALA A 277 -14.28 -10.34 3.30
N TYR A 278 -13.49 -9.45 2.70
CA TYR A 278 -13.26 -9.47 1.26
C TYR A 278 -12.30 -10.58 0.82
N LEU A 279 -11.31 -10.95 1.61
CA LEU A 279 -10.43 -12.09 1.30
C LEU A 279 -11.20 -13.42 1.30
N GLU A 280 -12.18 -13.56 2.17
CA GLU A 280 -13.04 -14.75 2.23
C GLU A 280 -14.07 -14.80 1.08
N ASN A 281 -14.45 -13.64 0.52
CA ASN A 281 -15.33 -13.56 -0.65
C ASN A 281 -14.66 -12.82 -1.82
N GLN A 282 -13.92 -13.56 -2.63
CA GLN A 282 -13.19 -13.01 -3.78
C GLN A 282 -14.07 -12.47 -4.92
N ASN A 283 -15.39 -12.70 -4.87
CA ASN A 283 -16.34 -12.18 -5.86
C ASN A 283 -16.89 -10.79 -5.50
N SER A 284 -16.73 -10.35 -4.24
CA SER A 284 -17.10 -9.01 -3.81
C SER A 284 -15.99 -8.01 -4.11
N THR A 285 -16.36 -6.81 -4.54
CA THR A 285 -15.42 -5.72 -4.81
C THR A 285 -15.94 -4.41 -4.22
N ALA A 286 -15.01 -3.55 -3.78
CA ALA A 286 -15.27 -2.17 -3.41
C ALA A 286 -14.22 -1.30 -4.12
N LEU A 287 -14.51 -0.94 -5.37
CA LEU A 287 -13.68 -0.11 -6.22
C LEU A 287 -14.35 1.25 -6.40
N PRO A 288 -13.60 2.33 -6.63
CA PRO A 288 -14.14 3.60 -7.09
C PRO A 288 -14.95 3.39 -8.38
N ASP A 289 -15.94 4.25 -8.61
CA ASP A 289 -16.73 4.18 -9.84
C ASP A 289 -15.81 4.36 -11.06
N PRO A 290 -15.89 3.51 -12.09
CA PRO A 290 -15.10 3.65 -13.32
C PRO A 290 -15.26 5.01 -13.99
N GLU A 291 -16.40 5.67 -13.87
CA GLU A 291 -16.63 7.03 -14.40
C GLU A 291 -15.80 8.08 -13.65
N GLU A 292 -15.53 7.91 -12.36
CA GLU A 292 -14.64 8.79 -11.59
C GLU A 292 -13.17 8.63 -12.02
N LEU A 293 -12.78 7.42 -12.44
CA LEU A 293 -11.42 7.13 -12.93
C LEU A 293 -11.16 7.72 -14.33
N GLU A 294 -12.18 7.79 -15.19
CA GLU A 294 -12.04 8.34 -16.55
C GLU A 294 -11.97 9.88 -16.57
N ILE A 295 -12.61 10.58 -15.63
CA ILE A 295 -12.60 12.04 -15.54
C ILE A 295 -11.19 12.58 -15.27
N HIS A 296 -10.34 11.85 -14.54
CA HIS A 296 -8.97 12.27 -14.24
C HIS A 296 -7.97 12.03 -15.38
N VAL A 297 -8.28 11.16 -16.33
CA VAL A 297 -7.43 10.84 -17.49
C VAL A 297 -7.72 11.75 -18.69
N GLY A 298 -8.93 12.35 -18.77
CA GLY A 298 -9.41 13.15 -19.90
C GLY A 298 -9.07 14.65 -19.86
N GLY A 299 -8.48 15.17 -18.79
CA GLY A 299 -8.25 16.61 -18.57
C GLY A 299 -6.94 17.19 -19.12
N GLY A 300 -6.19 16.46 -19.92
CA GLY A 300 -4.92 16.88 -20.52
C GLY A 300 -4.98 16.92 -22.06
N ARG A 301 -5.59 17.95 -22.63
CA ARG A 301 -5.35 18.39 -24.01
C ARG A 301 -4.77 19.78 -24.01
#